data_90563f8a2ac80f72285367423d6f12c3
#
_entry.id   90563f8a2ac80f72285367423d6f12c3
#
_cell.length_a   1.000
_cell.length_b   1.000
_cell.length_c   1.000
_cell.angle_alpha   90.00
_cell.angle_beta   90.00
_cell.angle_gamma   90.00
#
_symmetry.space_group_name_H-M   'P 1'
#
loop_
_entity.id
_entity.type
_entity.pdbx_description
1 polymer ?
#
loop_
_entity_poly.entity_id
_entity_poly.type
_entity_poly.pdbx_seq_one_letter_code
_entity_poly.pdbx_strand_id
1 'polypeptide(L)'
;SVAALMTPQLIARRLKDSGDADKVIVPGLCLGDIAPLADQYGVPVERGPADLKDLPQYFGQVGLAPDLSDYRVKIFAEIVDAPMLSVAGIVAKAQAYKAQGANVIDLGCLPGVPFAHLKDAVQALKALGFAVSVDSLSVDDLLTAGHAGADYLLSLTEKTLWVAHEVAATPVLIPAKPHSLPSLYRAIEACQKAGKPFIADAILDPIHFGLTQSIVRYQALRKKYPDIAIMMGIGNLTELTDADTTGINTLLFGIISELNINAVLATSVSPHAVNAIAEADLARRVMHAAKADDRLPRGYSNGLLGLHDRRPFTYSVDEIKEIAS
;
A
#
# COMPACT_ATOMS: atom_id res chain seq x y z
N SER A 1 -24.76 15.20 -14.67
CA SER A 1 -25.62 15.33 -13.45
C SER A 1 -25.23 14.23 -12.50
N VAL A 2 -25.13 14.53 -11.21
CA VAL A 2 -24.85 13.53 -10.18
C VAL A 2 -26.12 12.69 -9.98
N ALA A 3 -26.07 11.38 -10.15
CA ALA A 3 -27.21 10.48 -10.06
C ALA A 3 -27.98 10.61 -8.73
N ALA A 4 -27.28 10.85 -7.62
CA ALA A 4 -27.85 11.06 -6.28
C ALA A 4 -28.70 12.36 -6.16
N LEU A 5 -28.57 13.30 -7.09
CA LEU A 5 -29.32 14.57 -7.13
C LEU A 5 -30.46 14.55 -8.17
N MET A 6 -30.71 13.41 -8.82
CA MET A 6 -31.81 13.28 -9.77
C MET A 6 -33.15 13.20 -9.04
N THR A 7 -34.10 13.97 -9.51
CA THR A 7 -35.51 13.91 -9.08
C THR A 7 -36.39 13.56 -10.30
N PRO A 8 -37.58 12.97 -10.10
CA PRO A 8 -38.50 12.70 -11.19
C PRO A 8 -38.80 13.92 -12.06
N GLN A 9 -38.96 15.11 -11.45
CA GLN A 9 -39.19 16.38 -12.16
C GLN A 9 -38.01 16.77 -13.05
N LEU A 10 -36.76 16.54 -12.56
CA LEU A 10 -35.55 16.80 -13.34
C LEU A 10 -35.45 15.83 -14.52
N ILE A 11 -35.78 14.55 -14.30
CA ILE A 11 -35.79 13.50 -15.33
C ILE A 11 -36.83 13.86 -16.40
N ALA A 12 -38.07 14.12 -16.02
CA ALA A 12 -39.16 14.52 -16.93
C ALA A 12 -38.81 15.75 -17.80
N ARG A 13 -38.05 16.68 -17.23
CA ARG A 13 -37.63 17.90 -17.94
C ARG A 13 -36.49 17.62 -18.93
N ARG A 14 -35.58 16.68 -18.61
CA ARG A 14 -34.37 16.39 -19.40
C ARG A 14 -34.59 15.30 -20.43
N LEU A 15 -35.26 14.23 -20.07
CA LEU A 15 -35.63 13.13 -20.94
C LEU A 15 -37.08 13.39 -21.44
N LYS A 16 -37.25 13.67 -22.70
CA LYS A 16 -38.57 14.05 -23.29
C LYS A 16 -39.40 12.87 -23.68
N ASP A 17 -38.77 11.83 -24.15
CA ASP A 17 -39.41 10.55 -24.53
C ASP A 17 -38.46 9.39 -24.19
N SER A 18 -38.99 8.16 -24.24
CA SER A 18 -38.24 6.93 -24.01
C SER A 18 -37.62 6.35 -25.28
N GLY A 19 -37.86 6.94 -26.45
CA GLY A 19 -37.53 6.32 -27.74
C GLY A 19 -38.15 4.93 -27.89
N ASP A 20 -37.38 3.98 -28.41
CA ASP A 20 -37.77 2.58 -28.58
C ASP A 20 -37.48 1.70 -27.34
N ALA A 21 -37.32 2.32 -26.15
CA ALA A 21 -37.02 1.57 -24.94
C ALA A 21 -38.28 0.86 -24.39
N ASP A 22 -38.15 -0.40 -24.03
CA ASP A 22 -39.20 -1.18 -23.36
C ASP A 22 -39.41 -0.78 -21.89
N LYS A 23 -38.41 -0.12 -21.29
CA LYS A 23 -38.38 0.23 -19.87
C LYS A 23 -37.39 1.38 -19.61
N VAL A 24 -37.73 2.27 -18.68
CA VAL A 24 -36.82 3.28 -18.18
C VAL A 24 -36.37 2.95 -16.75
N ILE A 25 -35.07 2.86 -16.52
CA ILE A 25 -34.49 2.66 -15.19
C ILE A 25 -33.91 3.96 -14.69
N VAL A 26 -34.43 4.45 -13.57
CA VAL A 26 -33.91 5.64 -12.90
C VAL A 26 -32.95 5.25 -11.79
N PRO A 27 -31.99 6.12 -11.37
CA PRO A 27 -31.08 5.83 -10.25
C PRO A 27 -31.83 5.42 -8.99
N GLY A 28 -31.34 4.38 -8.27
CA GLY A 28 -31.98 3.90 -7.04
C GLY A 28 -32.08 4.96 -5.94
N LEU A 29 -31.17 5.96 -5.96
CA LEU A 29 -31.20 7.12 -5.05
C LEU A 29 -32.11 8.26 -5.50
N CYS A 30 -32.83 8.12 -6.63
CA CYS A 30 -33.81 9.10 -7.07
C CYS A 30 -35.01 9.12 -6.10
N LEU A 31 -35.14 10.20 -5.34
CA LEU A 31 -36.21 10.39 -4.37
C LEU A 31 -37.45 11.01 -5.02
N GLY A 32 -38.63 10.64 -4.53
CA GLY A 32 -39.92 11.17 -5.01
C GLY A 32 -40.71 10.15 -5.81
N ASP A 33 -41.97 10.46 -6.16
CA ASP A 33 -42.85 9.59 -6.92
C ASP A 33 -42.42 9.52 -8.39
N ILE A 34 -42.16 8.30 -8.91
CA ILE A 34 -41.76 8.05 -10.30
C ILE A 34 -42.94 7.66 -11.18
N ALA A 35 -44.15 7.42 -10.64
CA ALA A 35 -45.32 7.02 -11.41
C ALA A 35 -45.67 8.00 -12.57
N PRO A 36 -45.57 9.34 -12.36
CA PRO A 36 -45.79 10.31 -13.43
C PRO A 36 -44.86 10.17 -14.64
N LEU A 37 -43.66 9.60 -14.42
CA LEU A 37 -42.71 9.35 -15.52
C LEU A 37 -43.18 8.19 -16.42
N ALA A 38 -43.80 7.16 -15.81
CA ALA A 38 -44.39 6.04 -16.60
C ALA A 38 -45.51 6.55 -17.47
N ASP A 39 -46.37 7.42 -16.94
CA ASP A 39 -47.45 8.04 -17.73
C ASP A 39 -46.90 8.92 -18.87
N GLN A 40 -45.82 9.67 -18.60
CA GLN A 40 -45.17 10.51 -19.62
C GLN A 40 -44.53 9.72 -20.73
N TYR A 41 -43.86 8.58 -20.42
CA TYR A 41 -43.07 7.82 -21.40
C TYR A 41 -43.82 6.68 -22.02
N GLY A 42 -44.97 6.28 -21.50
CA GLY A 42 -45.78 5.17 -22.00
C GLY A 42 -45.13 3.78 -21.82
N VAL A 43 -44.07 3.72 -20.97
CA VAL A 43 -43.35 2.49 -20.65
C VAL A 43 -43.12 2.38 -19.15
N PRO A 44 -42.89 1.18 -18.58
CA PRO A 44 -42.59 1.00 -17.19
C PRO A 44 -41.37 1.81 -16.78
N VAL A 45 -41.45 2.49 -15.62
CA VAL A 45 -40.34 3.21 -15.00
C VAL A 45 -40.05 2.60 -13.64
N GLU A 46 -38.83 2.12 -13.45
CA GLU A 46 -38.40 1.45 -12.22
C GLU A 46 -37.18 2.11 -11.61
N ARG A 47 -37.04 1.98 -10.27
CA ARG A 47 -35.78 2.33 -9.62
C ARG A 47 -34.80 1.20 -9.79
N GLY A 48 -33.64 1.49 -10.36
CA GLY A 48 -32.50 0.59 -10.43
C GLY A 48 -31.69 0.56 -9.11
N PRO A 49 -30.49 0.02 -9.17
CA PRO A 49 -29.61 -0.01 -8.03
C PRO A 49 -29.12 1.41 -7.65
N ALA A 50 -28.64 1.56 -6.40
CA ALA A 50 -28.07 2.81 -5.92
C ALA A 50 -26.75 3.17 -6.64
N ASP A 51 -26.01 2.19 -7.08
CA ASP A 51 -24.76 2.33 -7.84
C ASP A 51 -24.89 1.68 -9.23
N LEU A 52 -24.42 2.36 -10.27
CA LEU A 52 -24.48 1.87 -11.65
C LEU A 52 -23.75 0.53 -11.87
N LYS A 53 -22.70 0.26 -11.08
CA LYS A 53 -21.95 -1.01 -11.13
C LYS A 53 -22.82 -2.23 -10.78
N ASP A 54 -23.87 -2.03 -10.00
CA ASP A 54 -24.79 -3.09 -9.58
C ASP A 54 -25.89 -3.37 -10.61
N LEU A 55 -25.88 -2.64 -11.75
CA LEU A 55 -26.85 -2.80 -12.82
C LEU A 55 -26.84 -4.22 -13.43
N PRO A 56 -25.70 -4.88 -13.67
CA PRO A 56 -25.68 -6.27 -14.09
C PRO A 56 -26.40 -7.21 -13.11
N GLN A 57 -26.19 -7.02 -11.80
CA GLN A 57 -26.87 -7.80 -10.77
C GLN A 57 -28.40 -7.52 -10.74
N TYR A 58 -28.78 -6.28 -10.95
CA TYR A 58 -30.20 -5.88 -11.08
C TYR A 58 -30.88 -6.65 -12.23
N PHE A 59 -30.17 -6.94 -13.32
CA PHE A 59 -30.63 -7.77 -14.43
C PHE A 59 -30.38 -9.28 -14.27
N GLY A 60 -30.11 -9.72 -13.03
CA GLY A 60 -29.91 -11.15 -12.71
C GLY A 60 -28.57 -11.72 -13.18
N GLN A 61 -27.63 -10.87 -13.60
CA GLN A 61 -26.27 -11.31 -13.90
C GLN A 61 -25.49 -11.40 -12.60
N VAL A 62 -24.77 -12.50 -12.40
CA VAL A 62 -23.80 -12.60 -11.29
C VAL A 62 -22.63 -11.71 -11.65
N GLY A 63 -22.45 -10.61 -10.90
CA GLY A 63 -21.26 -9.78 -11.03
C GLY A 63 -20.01 -10.62 -10.75
N LEU A 64 -19.02 -10.57 -11.62
CA LEU A 64 -17.71 -11.15 -11.32
C LEU A 64 -17.13 -10.41 -10.13
N ALA A 65 -16.70 -11.16 -9.11
CA ALA A 65 -15.94 -10.57 -8.01
C ALA A 65 -14.67 -9.90 -8.59
N PRO A 66 -14.27 -8.71 -8.10
CA PRO A 66 -13.04 -8.09 -8.56
C PRO A 66 -11.84 -9.02 -8.37
N ASP A 67 -11.00 -9.13 -9.39
CA ASP A 67 -9.75 -9.87 -9.28
C ASP A 67 -8.71 -9.05 -8.51
N LEU A 68 -8.35 -9.52 -7.33
CA LEU A 68 -7.33 -8.92 -6.47
C LEU A 68 -6.05 -9.77 -6.40
N SER A 69 -5.83 -10.67 -7.35
CA SER A 69 -4.65 -11.53 -7.38
C SER A 69 -3.36 -10.76 -7.68
N ASP A 70 -3.45 -9.73 -8.52
CA ASP A 70 -2.32 -8.96 -9.00
C ASP A 70 -1.99 -7.71 -8.17
N TYR A 71 -0.72 -7.34 -8.20
CA TYR A 71 -0.20 -6.10 -7.61
C TYR A 71 1.15 -5.72 -8.23
N ARG A 72 1.53 -4.44 -8.15
CA ARG A 72 2.84 -3.94 -8.66
C ARG A 72 3.79 -3.47 -7.56
N VAL A 73 3.26 -3.16 -6.37
CA VAL A 73 4.05 -2.61 -5.26
C VAL A 73 4.60 -3.76 -4.41
N LYS A 74 5.91 -3.79 -4.18
CA LYS A 74 6.53 -4.73 -3.24
C LYS A 74 6.43 -4.21 -1.81
N ILE A 75 6.10 -5.07 -0.86
CA ILE A 75 6.11 -4.77 0.57
C ILE A 75 7.40 -5.35 1.17
N PHE A 76 8.23 -4.47 1.69
CA PHE A 76 9.34 -4.76 2.59
C PHE A 76 8.77 -4.68 4.00
N ALA A 77 8.78 -5.80 4.71
CA ALA A 77 8.24 -5.87 6.07
C ALA A 77 9.40 -5.90 7.07
N GLU A 78 9.50 -4.84 7.86
CA GLU A 78 10.63 -4.63 8.76
C GLU A 78 10.45 -5.32 10.10
N ILE A 79 11.45 -6.09 10.50
CA ILE A 79 11.65 -6.59 11.87
C ILE A 79 12.53 -5.56 12.59
N VAL A 80 11.92 -4.56 13.17
CA VAL A 80 12.58 -3.38 13.76
C VAL A 80 13.54 -3.75 14.88
N ASP A 81 13.21 -4.76 15.69
CA ASP A 81 13.96 -5.22 16.86
C ASP A 81 14.82 -6.46 16.55
N ALA A 82 15.21 -6.66 15.30
CA ALA A 82 15.92 -7.86 14.86
C ALA A 82 17.17 -8.20 15.69
N PRO A 83 18.04 -7.24 16.13
CA PRO A 83 19.20 -7.54 16.99
C PRO A 83 18.84 -8.16 18.35
N MET A 84 17.60 -7.92 18.83
CA MET A 84 17.11 -8.41 20.13
C MET A 84 16.50 -9.80 20.06
N LEU A 85 16.26 -10.32 18.85
CA LEU A 85 15.65 -11.62 18.63
C LEU A 85 16.71 -12.67 18.34
N SER A 86 16.42 -13.93 18.70
CA SER A 86 17.20 -15.06 18.18
C SER A 86 16.95 -15.28 16.69
N VAL A 87 17.87 -15.95 15.98
CA VAL A 87 17.67 -16.31 14.56
C VAL A 87 16.33 -17.05 14.35
N ALA A 88 15.97 -17.96 15.26
CA ALA A 88 14.69 -18.66 15.21
C ALA A 88 13.49 -17.71 15.37
N GLY A 89 13.60 -16.71 16.25
CA GLY A 89 12.58 -15.67 16.44
C GLY A 89 12.41 -14.79 15.20
N ILE A 90 13.54 -14.42 14.56
CA ILE A 90 13.53 -13.68 13.28
C ILE A 90 12.83 -14.49 12.19
N VAL A 91 13.15 -15.79 12.07
CA VAL A 91 12.52 -16.69 11.09
C VAL A 91 11.01 -16.81 11.33
N ALA A 92 10.58 -16.99 12.57
CA ALA A 92 9.15 -17.08 12.92
C ALA A 92 8.41 -15.79 12.54
N LYS A 93 8.98 -14.62 12.85
CA LYS A 93 8.41 -13.30 12.50
C LYS A 93 8.36 -13.10 10.98
N ALA A 94 9.41 -13.50 10.26
CA ALA A 94 9.45 -13.47 8.80
C ALA A 94 8.36 -14.34 8.14
N GLN A 95 8.10 -15.53 8.68
CA GLN A 95 7.01 -16.40 8.21
C GLN A 95 5.64 -15.75 8.42
N ALA A 96 5.42 -15.12 9.58
CA ALA A 96 4.19 -14.40 9.87
C ALA A 96 3.99 -13.22 8.90
N TYR A 97 5.03 -12.44 8.63
CA TYR A 97 4.96 -11.32 7.69
C TYR A 97 4.74 -11.79 6.24
N LYS A 98 5.37 -12.90 5.84
CA LYS A 98 5.10 -13.50 4.53
C LYS A 98 3.64 -13.92 4.37
N ALA A 99 3.05 -14.51 5.42
CA ALA A 99 1.64 -14.89 5.43
C ALA A 99 0.71 -13.67 5.33
N GLN A 100 1.13 -12.50 5.79
CA GLN A 100 0.44 -11.21 5.65
C GLN A 100 0.66 -10.52 4.30
N GLY A 101 1.47 -11.10 3.39
CA GLY A 101 1.68 -10.58 2.04
C GLY A 101 3.02 -9.86 1.82
N ALA A 102 3.96 -9.90 2.77
CA ALA A 102 5.30 -9.35 2.56
C ALA A 102 6.04 -10.04 1.41
N ASN A 103 6.75 -9.25 0.61
CA ASN A 103 7.61 -9.75 -0.47
C ASN A 103 9.07 -9.86 -0.07
N VAL A 104 9.52 -8.95 0.79
CA VAL A 104 10.90 -8.86 1.30
C VAL A 104 10.83 -8.74 2.82
N ILE A 105 11.67 -9.46 3.51
CA ILE A 105 11.85 -9.32 4.96
C ILE A 105 13.00 -8.36 5.19
N ASP A 106 12.72 -7.28 5.88
CA ASP A 106 13.72 -6.28 6.24
C ASP A 106 14.21 -6.48 7.68
N LEU A 107 15.53 -6.53 7.87
CA LEU A 107 16.14 -6.63 9.18
C LEU A 107 16.62 -5.25 9.63
N GLY A 108 15.86 -4.62 10.53
CA GLY A 108 16.23 -3.34 11.11
C GLY A 108 17.37 -3.47 12.12
N CYS A 109 18.46 -2.74 11.90
CA CYS A 109 19.57 -2.63 12.82
C CYS A 109 19.37 -1.43 13.74
N LEU A 110 19.35 -1.67 15.04
CA LEU A 110 19.16 -0.61 16.05
C LEU A 110 20.43 0.20 16.21
N PRO A 111 20.38 1.54 16.17
CA PRO A 111 21.54 2.39 16.38
C PRO A 111 22.22 2.12 17.74
N GLY A 112 23.53 1.84 17.72
CA GLY A 112 24.31 1.58 18.94
C GLY A 112 24.10 0.20 19.57
N VAL A 113 23.30 -0.67 18.99
CA VAL A 113 23.12 -2.06 19.43
C VAL A 113 23.80 -3.00 18.43
N PRO A 114 24.82 -3.78 18.85
CA PRO A 114 25.47 -4.73 17.98
C PRO A 114 24.52 -5.83 17.50
N PHE A 115 24.54 -6.13 16.21
CA PHE A 115 23.80 -7.26 15.65
C PHE A 115 24.76 -8.42 15.36
N ALA A 116 25.28 -9.03 16.42
CA ALA A 116 26.34 -10.05 16.33
C ALA A 116 25.99 -11.26 15.44
N HIS A 117 24.72 -11.60 15.34
CA HIS A 117 24.23 -12.73 14.52
C HIS A 117 23.55 -12.29 13.22
N LEU A 118 23.83 -11.09 12.71
CA LEU A 118 23.26 -10.55 11.47
C LEU A 118 23.51 -11.49 10.28
N LYS A 119 24.76 -11.96 10.13
CA LYS A 119 25.14 -12.91 9.08
C LYS A 119 24.29 -14.18 9.13
N ASP A 120 24.15 -14.78 10.31
CA ASP A 120 23.40 -16.02 10.47
C ASP A 120 21.91 -15.83 10.21
N ALA A 121 21.35 -14.68 10.63
CA ALA A 121 19.96 -14.29 10.37
C ALA A 121 19.68 -14.15 8.86
N VAL A 122 20.54 -13.42 8.13
CA VAL A 122 20.42 -13.29 6.67
C VAL A 122 20.50 -14.66 6.01
N GLN A 123 21.51 -15.48 6.35
CA GLN A 123 21.68 -16.80 5.76
C GLN A 123 20.50 -17.75 6.05
N ALA A 124 19.97 -17.74 7.27
CA ALA A 124 18.81 -18.54 7.65
C ALA A 124 17.57 -18.17 6.82
N LEU A 125 17.31 -16.88 6.66
CA LEU A 125 16.18 -16.39 5.84
C LEU A 125 16.39 -16.75 4.35
N LYS A 126 17.60 -16.56 3.82
CA LYS A 126 17.93 -16.93 2.44
C LYS A 126 17.79 -18.43 2.18
N ALA A 127 18.19 -19.27 3.11
CA ALA A 127 18.04 -20.74 3.02
C ALA A 127 16.56 -21.17 2.96
N LEU A 128 15.65 -20.38 3.54
CA LEU A 128 14.20 -20.58 3.48
C LEU A 128 13.54 -19.91 2.27
N GLY A 129 14.32 -19.34 1.36
CA GLY A 129 13.81 -18.72 0.12
C GLY A 129 13.19 -17.34 0.30
N PHE A 130 13.46 -16.65 1.41
CA PHE A 130 13.06 -15.27 1.55
C PHE A 130 13.94 -14.33 0.72
N ALA A 131 13.35 -13.27 0.15
CA ALA A 131 14.11 -12.10 -0.21
C ALA A 131 14.38 -11.28 1.07
N VAL A 132 15.61 -10.83 1.24
CA VAL A 132 16.09 -10.19 2.47
C VAL A 132 16.64 -8.81 2.18
N SER A 133 16.23 -7.84 2.97
CA SER A 133 16.87 -6.53 3.07
C SER A 133 17.42 -6.32 4.48
N VAL A 134 18.38 -5.41 4.59
CA VAL A 134 18.93 -4.97 5.86
C VAL A 134 18.98 -3.45 5.89
N ASP A 135 18.36 -2.84 6.90
CA ASP A 135 18.39 -1.39 7.13
C ASP A 135 19.37 -1.05 8.25
N SER A 136 20.44 -0.36 7.89
CA SER A 136 21.44 0.10 8.83
C SER A 136 22.11 1.39 8.38
N LEU A 137 22.49 2.20 9.36
CA LEU A 137 23.37 3.35 9.15
C LEU A 137 24.86 2.96 9.31
N SER A 138 25.15 1.75 9.77
CA SER A 138 26.50 1.19 9.91
C SER A 138 26.96 0.57 8.61
N VAL A 139 28.08 1.04 8.10
CA VAL A 139 28.73 0.46 6.90
C VAL A 139 29.14 -1.00 7.14
N ASP A 140 29.59 -1.34 8.34
CA ASP A 140 30.01 -2.69 8.68
C ASP A 140 28.84 -3.67 8.67
N ASP A 141 27.66 -3.26 9.15
CA ASP A 141 26.45 -4.07 9.06
C ASP A 141 26.03 -4.27 7.61
N LEU A 142 26.04 -3.20 6.80
CA LEU A 142 25.67 -3.26 5.37
C LEU A 142 26.61 -4.20 4.59
N LEU A 143 27.92 -4.12 4.82
CA LEU A 143 28.89 -5.04 4.21
C LEU A 143 28.67 -6.47 4.69
N THR A 144 28.47 -6.68 5.99
CA THR A 144 28.20 -8.00 6.56
C THR A 144 26.95 -8.61 5.95
N ALA A 145 25.86 -7.85 5.84
CA ALA A 145 24.60 -8.27 5.25
C ALA A 145 24.76 -8.60 3.76
N GLY A 146 25.42 -7.73 3.00
CA GLY A 146 25.66 -7.95 1.57
C GLY A 146 26.49 -9.19 1.29
N HIS A 147 27.58 -9.41 2.05
CA HIS A 147 28.40 -10.61 1.95
C HIS A 147 27.67 -11.88 2.42
N ALA A 148 26.68 -11.74 3.33
CA ALA A 148 25.83 -12.85 3.76
C ALA A 148 24.75 -13.22 2.72
N GLY A 149 24.57 -12.40 1.66
CA GLY A 149 23.64 -12.66 0.57
C GLY A 149 22.30 -11.91 0.66
N ALA A 150 22.24 -10.80 1.39
CA ALA A 150 21.08 -9.91 1.36
C ALA A 150 20.81 -9.41 -0.07
N ASP A 151 19.54 -9.31 -0.45
CA ASP A 151 19.13 -8.84 -1.79
C ASP A 151 19.11 -7.32 -1.88
N TYR A 152 18.86 -6.65 -0.76
CA TYR A 152 18.78 -5.18 -0.69
C TYR A 152 19.53 -4.66 0.54
N LEU A 153 20.07 -3.45 0.44
CA LEU A 153 20.66 -2.71 1.54
C LEU A 153 20.01 -1.34 1.64
N LEU A 154 19.39 -1.06 2.77
CA LEU A 154 18.78 0.23 3.12
C LEU A 154 19.78 0.93 4.05
N SER A 155 19.84 2.02 4.01
CA SER A 155 19.60 3.41 3.72
C SER A 155 20.92 4.04 3.25
N LEU A 156 21.30 3.80 2.00
CA LEU A 156 22.56 4.30 1.48
C LEU A 156 22.42 5.77 1.04
N THR A 157 23.44 6.56 1.36
CA THR A 157 23.56 7.94 0.92
C THR A 157 24.67 8.07 -0.14
N GLU A 158 24.79 9.25 -0.78
CA GLU A 158 25.91 9.51 -1.68
C GLU A 158 27.30 9.24 -1.05
N LYS A 159 27.41 9.30 0.29
CA LYS A 159 28.67 9.07 1.01
C LYS A 159 28.99 7.60 1.25
N THR A 160 27.95 6.78 1.41
CA THR A 160 28.06 5.33 1.66
C THR A 160 27.80 4.49 0.43
N LEU A 161 27.54 5.11 -0.71
CA LEU A 161 27.21 4.43 -1.98
C LEU A 161 28.30 3.46 -2.44
N TRP A 162 29.55 3.67 -2.05
CA TRP A 162 30.64 2.77 -2.38
C TRP A 162 30.42 1.33 -1.87
N VAL A 163 29.66 1.14 -0.77
CA VAL A 163 29.28 -0.19 -0.26
C VAL A 163 28.56 -1.01 -1.34
N ALA A 164 27.73 -0.35 -2.15
CA ALA A 164 27.01 -1.02 -3.23
C ALA A 164 27.95 -1.58 -4.34
N HIS A 165 29.21 -1.16 -4.40
CA HIS A 165 30.19 -1.70 -5.33
C HIS A 165 30.92 -2.93 -4.78
N GLU A 166 30.93 -3.10 -3.45
CA GLU A 166 31.59 -4.22 -2.77
C GLU A 166 30.69 -5.48 -2.68
N VAL A 167 29.37 -5.32 -2.89
CA VAL A 167 28.40 -6.40 -2.74
C VAL A 167 27.40 -6.49 -3.88
N ALA A 168 26.78 -7.64 -4.05
CA ALA A 168 25.79 -7.86 -5.12
C ALA A 168 24.42 -7.22 -4.83
N ALA A 169 24.13 -6.88 -3.56
CA ALA A 169 22.83 -6.35 -3.14
C ALA A 169 22.45 -5.05 -3.87
N THR A 170 21.15 -4.87 -4.06
CA THR A 170 20.57 -3.63 -4.62
C THR A 170 20.45 -2.56 -3.54
N PRO A 171 21.08 -1.38 -3.69
CA PRO A 171 20.98 -0.32 -2.71
C PRO A 171 19.63 0.40 -2.77
N VAL A 172 19.09 0.76 -1.61
CA VAL A 172 18.03 1.75 -1.47
C VAL A 172 18.68 3.07 -1.07
N LEU A 173 18.52 4.08 -1.92
CA LEU A 173 19.18 5.37 -1.81
C LEU A 173 18.30 6.36 -1.09
N ILE A 174 18.87 7.07 -0.10
CA ILE A 174 18.19 8.13 0.64
C ILE A 174 18.97 9.45 0.54
N PRO A 175 18.31 10.60 0.80
CA PRO A 175 18.99 11.88 0.92
C PRO A 175 20.01 11.89 2.07
N ALA A 176 21.21 12.43 1.86
CA ALA A 176 22.22 12.59 2.92
C ALA A 176 21.84 13.64 3.97
N LYS A 177 20.91 14.52 3.65
CA LYS A 177 20.29 15.48 4.58
C LYS A 177 18.78 15.32 4.50
N PRO A 178 18.08 15.18 5.63
CA PRO A 178 16.63 15.16 5.66
C PRO A 178 16.04 16.32 4.82
N HIS A 179 14.93 16.07 4.18
CA HIS A 179 14.17 17.04 3.37
C HIS A 179 14.87 17.60 2.13
N SER A 180 16.09 17.12 1.77
CA SER A 180 16.89 17.67 0.67
C SER A 180 17.18 16.64 -0.43
N LEU A 181 16.59 16.81 -1.61
CA LEU A 181 16.75 15.90 -2.76
C LEU A 181 18.11 15.99 -3.49
N PRO A 182 18.88 17.09 -3.52
CA PRO A 182 20.09 17.19 -4.35
C PRO A 182 21.12 16.08 -4.11
N SER A 183 21.31 15.62 -2.88
CA SER A 183 22.22 14.51 -2.58
C SER A 183 21.68 13.16 -3.07
N LEU A 184 20.36 12.96 -3.00
CA LEU A 184 19.73 11.79 -3.58
C LEU A 184 19.87 11.76 -5.10
N TYR A 185 19.70 12.91 -5.75
CA TYR A 185 19.88 13.01 -7.20
C TYR A 185 21.30 12.63 -7.62
N ARG A 186 22.35 13.11 -6.90
CA ARG A 186 23.74 12.71 -7.18
C ARG A 186 23.99 11.23 -6.98
N ALA A 187 23.40 10.62 -5.95
CA ALA A 187 23.48 9.16 -5.74
C ALA A 187 22.80 8.38 -6.88
N ILE A 188 21.62 8.82 -7.32
CA ILE A 188 20.90 8.25 -8.47
C ILE A 188 21.75 8.32 -9.73
N GLU A 189 22.28 9.50 -10.05
CA GLU A 189 23.11 9.75 -11.24
C GLU A 189 24.39 8.89 -11.22
N ALA A 190 24.99 8.70 -10.03
CA ALA A 190 26.16 7.82 -9.87
C ALA A 190 25.80 6.35 -10.15
N CYS A 191 24.68 5.84 -9.63
CA CYS A 191 24.21 4.49 -9.91
C CYS A 191 23.88 4.30 -11.38
N GLN A 192 23.18 5.25 -12.01
CA GLN A 192 22.85 5.20 -13.44
C GLN A 192 24.11 5.16 -14.30
N LYS A 193 25.10 5.99 -13.99
CA LYS A 193 26.39 6.01 -14.70
C LYS A 193 27.16 4.68 -14.56
N ALA A 194 27.05 4.05 -13.39
CA ALA A 194 27.67 2.75 -13.12
C ALA A 194 26.86 1.55 -13.66
N GLY A 195 25.66 1.76 -14.20
CA GLY A 195 24.76 0.68 -14.60
C GLY A 195 24.28 -0.18 -13.42
N LYS A 196 24.36 0.31 -12.18
CA LYS A 196 23.97 -0.40 -10.97
C LYS A 196 22.46 -0.24 -10.74
N PRO A 197 21.67 -1.32 -10.58
CA PRO A 197 20.28 -1.22 -10.17
C PRO A 197 20.17 -0.62 -8.78
N PHE A 198 19.12 0.16 -8.54
CA PHE A 198 18.85 0.80 -7.25
C PHE A 198 17.35 1.07 -7.07
N ILE A 199 16.97 1.39 -5.85
CA ILE A 199 15.66 1.96 -5.50
C ILE A 199 15.94 3.31 -4.83
N ALA A 200 15.12 4.34 -5.10
CA ALA A 200 15.27 5.65 -4.48
C ALA A 200 14.14 5.91 -3.48
N ASP A 201 14.47 6.47 -2.31
CA ASP A 201 13.51 6.87 -1.29
C ASP A 201 13.72 8.34 -0.92
N ALA A 202 12.69 9.17 -1.10
CA ALA A 202 12.71 10.59 -0.74
C ALA A 202 12.42 10.84 0.74
N ILE A 203 12.18 9.80 1.50
CA ILE A 203 11.78 9.73 2.93
C ILE A 203 10.41 10.36 3.17
N LEU A 204 9.48 9.54 3.67
CA LEU A 204 8.17 9.99 4.13
C LEU A 204 8.29 10.46 5.59
N ASP A 205 8.06 11.74 5.83
CA ASP A 205 8.11 12.30 7.18
C ASP A 205 6.78 12.08 7.91
N PRO A 206 6.80 11.99 9.25
CA PRO A 206 5.58 11.93 10.06
C PRO A 206 4.75 13.21 9.97
N ILE A 207 3.48 13.14 10.42
CA ILE A 207 2.59 14.29 10.55
C ILE A 207 3.27 15.34 11.46
N HIS A 208 3.13 16.62 11.09
CA HIS A 208 3.77 17.79 11.69
C HIS A 208 5.30 17.91 11.48
N PHE A 209 5.97 16.84 11.04
CA PHE A 209 7.41 16.85 10.76
C PHE A 209 7.75 16.94 9.28
N GLY A 210 6.77 17.14 8.41
CA GLY A 210 7.00 17.36 6.99
C GLY A 210 6.22 16.44 6.05
N LEU A 211 5.18 15.76 6.50
CA LEU A 211 4.37 14.84 5.68
C LEU A 211 3.98 15.43 4.31
N THR A 212 3.38 16.61 4.30
CA THR A 212 2.95 17.25 3.04
C THR A 212 4.14 17.53 2.12
N GLN A 213 5.26 17.98 2.68
CA GLN A 213 6.46 18.24 1.90
C GLN A 213 7.11 16.95 1.39
N SER A 214 6.95 15.84 2.11
CA SER A 214 7.39 14.52 1.64
C SER A 214 6.67 14.12 0.36
N ILE A 215 5.35 14.27 0.32
CA ILE A 215 4.55 13.95 -0.89
C ILE A 215 5.03 14.80 -2.08
N VAL A 216 5.30 16.09 -1.85
CA VAL A 216 5.85 16.97 -2.89
C VAL A 216 7.24 16.49 -3.35
N ARG A 217 8.10 16.00 -2.43
CA ARG A 217 9.40 15.44 -2.78
C ARG A 217 9.28 14.17 -3.63
N TYR A 218 8.37 13.25 -3.29
CA TYR A 218 8.11 12.06 -4.11
C TYR A 218 7.60 12.43 -5.50
N GLN A 219 6.70 13.40 -5.60
CA GLN A 219 6.23 13.91 -6.89
C GLN A 219 7.37 14.52 -7.70
N ALA A 220 8.23 15.35 -7.08
CA ALA A 220 9.40 15.95 -7.73
C ALA A 220 10.40 14.88 -8.20
N LEU A 221 10.65 13.86 -7.36
CA LEU A 221 11.51 12.73 -7.70
C LEU A 221 10.97 11.97 -8.92
N ARG A 222 9.69 11.61 -8.92
CA ARG A 222 9.05 10.90 -10.04
C ARG A 222 9.05 11.75 -11.32
N LYS A 223 8.79 13.06 -11.21
CA LYS A 223 8.81 13.97 -12.36
C LYS A 223 10.22 14.08 -12.97
N LYS A 224 11.25 14.13 -12.13
CA LYS A 224 12.64 14.20 -12.60
C LYS A 224 13.14 12.89 -13.20
N TYR A 225 12.74 11.76 -12.63
CA TYR A 225 13.15 10.41 -13.03
C TYR A 225 11.90 9.52 -13.24
N PRO A 226 11.29 9.55 -14.42
CA PRO A 226 10.03 8.86 -14.68
C PRO A 226 10.08 7.33 -14.51
N ASP A 227 11.24 6.71 -14.76
CA ASP A 227 11.35 5.26 -14.91
C ASP A 227 12.10 4.56 -13.76
N ILE A 228 12.63 5.30 -12.77
CA ILE A 228 13.36 4.66 -11.67
C ILE A 228 12.40 3.96 -10.71
N ALA A 229 12.92 2.93 -10.02
CA ALA A 229 12.22 2.34 -8.89
C ALA A 229 12.25 3.29 -7.69
N ILE A 230 11.09 3.50 -7.06
CA ILE A 230 10.93 4.34 -5.86
C ILE A 230 10.34 3.51 -4.73
N MET A 231 10.84 3.71 -3.52
CA MET A 231 10.31 3.18 -2.25
C MET A 231 9.71 4.32 -1.43
N MET A 232 8.73 3.99 -0.59
CA MET A 232 8.15 4.88 0.42
C MET A 232 8.05 4.17 1.77
N GLY A 233 8.65 4.73 2.83
CA GLY A 233 8.55 4.21 4.19
C GLY A 233 7.21 4.57 4.82
N ILE A 234 6.20 3.69 4.74
CA ILE A 234 4.85 3.95 5.24
C ILE A 234 4.71 3.79 6.76
N GLY A 235 5.64 3.06 7.39
CA GLY A 235 5.70 2.87 8.84
C GLY A 235 5.69 4.18 9.62
N ASN A 236 6.30 5.24 9.09
CA ASN A 236 6.31 6.57 9.72
C ASN A 236 4.92 7.19 9.92
N LEU A 237 3.89 6.69 9.24
CA LEU A 237 2.51 7.13 9.48
C LEU A 237 1.70 6.09 10.24
N THR A 238 1.83 4.82 9.91
CA THR A 238 1.04 3.77 10.56
C THR A 238 1.43 3.54 12.01
N GLU A 239 2.70 3.74 12.37
CA GLU A 239 3.20 3.57 13.74
C GLU A 239 3.16 4.86 14.57
N LEU A 240 3.40 6.02 13.94
CA LEU A 240 3.54 7.30 14.64
C LEU A 240 2.24 8.11 14.67
N THR A 241 1.12 7.50 14.30
CA THR A 241 -0.19 8.14 14.36
C THR A 241 -1.18 7.18 15.01
N ASP A 242 -1.68 7.52 16.19
CA ASP A 242 -2.73 6.76 16.89
C ASP A 242 -4.07 6.90 16.11
N ALA A 243 -4.18 6.22 14.98
CA ALA A 243 -5.37 6.23 14.13
C ALA A 243 -5.56 4.86 13.45
N ASP A 244 -6.68 4.68 12.77
CA ASP A 244 -6.96 3.47 12.00
C ASP A 244 -5.96 3.27 10.86
N THR A 245 -5.09 2.27 11.00
CA THR A 245 -4.03 1.96 10.02
C THR A 245 -4.58 1.51 8.68
N THR A 246 -5.78 0.93 8.62
CA THR A 246 -6.45 0.56 7.37
C THR A 246 -6.74 1.79 6.52
N GLY A 247 -7.28 2.85 7.14
CA GLY A 247 -7.53 4.13 6.46
C GLY A 247 -6.24 4.81 6.01
N ILE A 248 -5.21 4.81 6.87
CA ILE A 248 -3.88 5.36 6.55
C ILE A 248 -3.27 4.62 5.36
N ASN A 249 -3.23 3.29 5.40
CA ASN A 249 -2.73 2.47 4.30
C ASN A 249 -3.51 2.71 3.02
N THR A 250 -4.84 2.77 3.09
CA THR A 250 -5.69 3.02 1.91
C THR A 250 -5.33 4.34 1.24
N LEU A 251 -5.19 5.43 2.00
CA LEU A 251 -4.83 6.75 1.46
C LEU A 251 -3.41 6.75 0.88
N LEU A 252 -2.44 6.17 1.60
CA LEU A 252 -1.05 6.09 1.14
C LEU A 252 -0.94 5.28 -0.16
N PHE A 253 -1.61 4.13 -0.27
CA PHE A 253 -1.58 3.33 -1.49
C PHE A 253 -2.30 4.00 -2.67
N GLY A 254 -3.25 4.89 -2.43
CA GLY A 254 -3.76 5.81 -3.45
C GLY A 254 -2.65 6.70 -4.01
N ILE A 255 -1.91 7.40 -3.16
CA ILE A 255 -0.77 8.25 -3.53
C ILE A 255 0.33 7.43 -4.23
N ILE A 256 0.67 6.26 -3.68
CA ILE A 256 1.65 5.31 -4.21
C ILE A 256 1.27 4.88 -5.63
N SER A 257 0.01 4.57 -5.85
CA SER A 257 -0.52 4.19 -7.17
C SER A 257 -0.44 5.34 -8.19
N GLU A 258 -0.83 6.56 -7.79
CA GLU A 258 -0.77 7.74 -8.65
C GLU A 258 0.68 8.11 -9.03
N LEU A 259 1.61 8.02 -8.08
CA LEU A 259 3.02 8.32 -8.28
C LEU A 259 3.83 7.15 -8.87
N ASN A 260 3.21 6.00 -9.16
CA ASN A 260 3.87 4.78 -9.64
C ASN A 260 5.06 4.38 -8.75
N ILE A 261 4.90 4.41 -7.43
CA ILE A 261 5.90 3.95 -6.47
C ILE A 261 5.92 2.42 -6.50
N ASN A 262 7.11 1.83 -6.43
CA ASN A 262 7.34 0.41 -6.72
C ASN A 262 7.47 -0.45 -5.47
N ALA A 263 7.80 0.15 -4.33
CA ALA A 263 8.01 -0.54 -3.07
C ALA A 263 7.58 0.31 -1.88
N VAL A 264 7.24 -0.35 -0.80
CA VAL A 264 7.03 0.29 0.51
C VAL A 264 7.84 -0.43 1.57
N LEU A 265 8.29 0.33 2.59
CA LEU A 265 8.78 -0.22 3.85
C LEU A 265 7.65 -0.09 4.87
N ALA A 266 7.18 -1.21 5.38
CA ALA A 266 6.06 -1.32 6.31
C ALA A 266 6.53 -1.96 7.62
N THR A 267 5.99 -1.51 8.73
CA THR A 267 6.26 -2.01 10.09
C THR A 267 4.97 -2.47 10.75
N SER A 268 5.09 -3.32 11.77
CA SER A 268 4.00 -3.83 12.60
C SER A 268 4.51 -4.02 14.03
N VAL A 269 4.60 -2.91 14.77
CA VAL A 269 5.17 -2.85 16.13
C VAL A 269 4.11 -2.46 17.15
N SER A 270 3.42 -1.34 16.91
CA SER A 270 2.38 -0.85 17.81
C SER A 270 1.15 -1.75 17.81
N PRO A 271 0.44 -1.92 18.95
CA PRO A 271 -0.76 -2.76 19.02
C PRO A 271 -1.83 -2.41 18.00
N HIS A 272 -2.03 -1.13 17.68
CA HIS A 272 -2.99 -0.69 16.68
C HIS A 272 -2.51 -0.97 15.23
N ALA A 273 -1.21 -1.20 15.01
CA ALA A 273 -0.60 -1.46 13.72
C ALA A 273 -0.31 -2.96 13.46
N VAL A 274 -0.80 -3.86 14.31
CA VAL A 274 -0.49 -5.31 14.24
C VAL A 274 -0.83 -5.94 12.89
N ASN A 275 -1.82 -5.42 12.17
CA ASN A 275 -2.26 -5.88 10.86
C ASN A 275 -1.76 -5.00 9.70
N ALA A 276 -0.91 -4.00 9.96
CA ALA A 276 -0.53 -3.00 8.96
C ALA A 276 0.06 -3.60 7.67
N ILE A 277 0.77 -4.73 7.76
CA ILE A 277 1.32 -5.42 6.57
C ILE A 277 0.22 -6.07 5.73
N ALA A 278 -0.75 -6.74 6.37
CA ALA A 278 -1.89 -7.36 5.66
C ALA A 278 -2.80 -6.30 5.03
N GLU A 279 -3.00 -5.18 5.72
CA GLU A 279 -3.74 -4.03 5.22
C GLU A 279 -3.04 -3.39 4.03
N ALA A 280 -1.72 -3.24 4.08
CA ALA A 280 -0.91 -2.79 2.97
C ALA A 280 -1.03 -3.74 1.76
N ASP A 281 -1.03 -5.05 1.98
CA ASP A 281 -1.24 -6.04 0.91
C ASP A 281 -2.61 -5.89 0.26
N LEU A 282 -3.67 -5.75 1.05
CA LEU A 282 -5.01 -5.54 0.50
C LEU A 282 -5.13 -4.20 -0.21
N ALA A 283 -4.59 -3.12 0.38
CA ALA A 283 -4.65 -1.78 -0.20
C ALA A 283 -3.93 -1.71 -1.57
N ARG A 284 -2.72 -2.30 -1.71
CA ARG A 284 -2.02 -2.33 -3.00
C ARG A 284 -2.78 -3.08 -4.08
N ARG A 285 -3.48 -4.18 -3.72
CA ARG A 285 -4.28 -4.99 -4.66
C ARG A 285 -5.51 -4.23 -5.11
N VAL A 286 -6.24 -3.61 -4.18
CA VAL A 286 -7.40 -2.78 -4.50
C VAL A 286 -7.02 -1.61 -5.40
N MET A 287 -5.93 -0.89 -5.09
CA MET A 287 -5.48 0.23 -5.92
C MET A 287 -4.97 -0.23 -7.29
N HIS A 288 -4.35 -1.40 -7.36
CA HIS A 288 -3.91 -1.98 -8.64
C HIS A 288 -5.09 -2.32 -9.53
N ALA A 289 -6.08 -3.07 -9.01
CA ALA A 289 -7.28 -3.46 -9.75
C ALA A 289 -8.11 -2.23 -10.17
N ALA A 290 -8.33 -1.29 -9.27
CA ALA A 290 -9.07 -0.06 -9.57
C ALA A 290 -8.40 0.76 -10.70
N LYS A 291 -7.07 0.86 -10.69
CA LYS A 291 -6.30 1.54 -11.73
C LYS A 291 -6.35 0.80 -13.07
N ALA A 292 -6.29 -0.53 -13.04
CA ALA A 292 -6.41 -1.35 -14.25
C ALA A 292 -7.80 -1.22 -14.91
N ASP A 293 -8.84 -1.11 -14.08
CA ASP A 293 -10.23 -0.93 -14.53
C ASP A 293 -10.58 0.52 -14.90
N ASP A 294 -9.67 1.48 -14.72
CA ASP A 294 -9.91 2.93 -14.85
C ASP A 294 -11.12 3.39 -14.00
N ARG A 295 -11.16 2.97 -12.72
CA ARG A 295 -12.27 3.20 -11.80
C ARG A 295 -11.78 3.71 -10.44
N LEU A 296 -12.70 4.30 -9.68
CA LEU A 296 -12.44 4.61 -8.27
C LEU A 296 -12.29 3.31 -7.47
N PRO A 297 -11.45 3.28 -6.41
CA PRO A 297 -11.22 2.10 -5.57
C PRO A 297 -12.39 1.84 -4.62
N ARG A 298 -13.61 1.73 -5.17
CA ARG A 298 -14.85 1.55 -4.43
C ARG A 298 -15.51 0.24 -4.85
N GLY A 299 -15.87 -0.59 -3.86
CA GLY A 299 -16.56 -1.85 -4.09
C GLY A 299 -15.67 -3.00 -4.55
N TYR A 300 -14.34 -2.88 -4.38
CA TYR A 300 -13.38 -3.94 -4.65
C TYR A 300 -13.24 -4.90 -3.45
N SER A 301 -13.26 -4.37 -2.23
CA SER A 301 -13.18 -5.17 -1.01
C SER A 301 -13.78 -4.40 0.17
N ASN A 302 -14.42 -5.13 1.10
CA ASN A 302 -14.83 -4.60 2.40
C ASN A 302 -13.71 -4.71 3.45
N GLY A 303 -12.62 -5.41 3.15
CA GLY A 303 -11.51 -5.61 4.09
C GLY A 303 -10.74 -4.32 4.44
N LEU A 304 -10.94 -3.23 3.67
CA LEU A 304 -10.40 -1.90 3.99
C LEU A 304 -11.36 -1.04 4.83
N LEU A 305 -12.43 -1.61 5.36
CA LEU A 305 -13.38 -0.94 6.27
C LEU A 305 -13.15 -1.33 7.74
N GLY A 306 -11.96 -1.83 8.07
CA GLY A 306 -11.60 -2.24 9.42
C GLY A 306 -11.47 -1.03 10.37
N LEU A 307 -11.77 -1.27 11.64
CA LEU A 307 -11.49 -0.35 12.75
C LEU A 307 -10.56 -1.06 13.73
N HIS A 308 -9.58 -0.33 14.27
CA HIS A 308 -8.62 -0.86 15.23
C HIS A 308 -8.71 -0.12 16.55
N ASP A 309 -8.58 -0.86 17.66
CA ASP A 309 -8.42 -0.27 18.98
C ASP A 309 -6.92 -0.13 19.28
N ARG A 310 -6.55 0.96 19.95
CA ARG A 310 -5.19 1.19 20.48
C ARG A 310 -4.74 0.08 21.43
N ARG A 311 -5.69 -0.55 22.13
CA ARG A 311 -5.48 -1.69 23.05
C ARG A 311 -6.53 -2.75 22.78
N PRO A 312 -6.41 -3.49 21.67
CA PRO A 312 -7.43 -4.45 21.29
C PRO A 312 -7.59 -5.49 22.40
N PHE A 313 -8.85 -5.78 22.72
CA PHE A 313 -9.17 -6.89 23.61
C PHE A 313 -8.86 -8.21 22.88
N THR A 314 -8.08 -9.06 23.52
CA THR A 314 -7.70 -10.35 22.93
C THR A 314 -8.73 -11.39 23.30
N TYR A 315 -9.61 -11.75 22.36
CA TYR A 315 -10.55 -12.86 22.53
C TYR A 315 -9.85 -14.21 22.32
N SER A 316 -10.18 -15.19 23.13
CA SER A 316 -9.81 -16.59 22.87
C SER A 316 -10.58 -17.14 21.67
N VAL A 317 -10.08 -18.23 21.07
CA VAL A 317 -10.76 -18.88 19.94
C VAL A 317 -12.18 -19.32 20.29
N ASP A 318 -12.41 -19.72 21.53
CA ASP A 318 -13.72 -20.19 21.99
C ASP A 318 -14.70 -19.03 22.20
N GLU A 319 -14.25 -17.91 22.75
CA GLU A 319 -15.05 -16.66 22.82
C GLU A 319 -15.41 -16.14 21.42
N ILE A 320 -14.49 -16.20 20.45
CA ILE A 320 -14.79 -15.81 19.07
C ILE A 320 -15.88 -16.70 18.46
N LYS A 321 -15.85 -18.00 18.72
CA LYS A 321 -16.89 -18.93 18.24
C LYS A 321 -18.24 -18.66 18.88
N GLU A 322 -18.26 -18.34 20.18
CA GLU A 322 -19.47 -18.02 20.91
C GLU A 322 -20.12 -16.72 20.43
N ILE A 323 -19.31 -15.69 20.12
CA ILE A 323 -19.79 -14.41 19.57
C ILE A 323 -20.32 -14.57 18.13
N ALA A 324 -19.76 -15.52 17.37
CA ALA A 324 -20.11 -15.74 15.96
C ALA A 324 -21.31 -16.70 15.77
N SER A 325 -21.82 -17.34 16.86
CA SER A 325 -22.97 -18.24 16.84
C SER A 325 -24.27 -17.50 17.10
#